data_c41ca65b0648ac4fe5646d69a3f87e7f
#
_entry.id   c41ca65b0648ac4fe5646d69a3f87e7f
#
_cell.length_a   1.000
_cell.length_b   1.000
_cell.length_c   1.000
_cell.angle_alpha   90.00
_cell.angle_beta   90.00
_cell.angle_gamma   90.00
#
_symmetry.space_group_name_H-M   'P 1'
#
loop_
_entity.id
_entity.type
_entity.pdbx_description
1 polymer ?
#
loop_
_entity_poly.entity_id
_entity_poly.type
_entity_poly.pdbx_seq_one_letter_code
_entity_poly.pdbx_strand_id
1 'polypeptide(L)'
;MKKRAILLFWFLCLLPFAAGAQDGRQRTVETVVADVLAQLPAGQTADYRTLMDELAATGTEGIRILAGMLVPAGQGSDAAVEYALSGVVHHVTEQESGEARDAVRQGLAQSIDTCPDPADRAFLISLLACCSTAEDAAVFAKYAEDGQLADAAVRGLIATPGSEPAILELMQQSDGPSARLAHAAAKRPSEGAEEILLAWLADYPTDDTTREAIYAALAACGGRTSLRVLGD
;
A
#
# COMPACT_ATOMS: atom_id res chain seq x y z
N MET A 1 58.34 64.29 -20.27
CA MET A 1 57.20 63.97 -19.40
C MET A 1 55.98 63.54 -20.23
N LYS A 2 55.82 62.27 -20.62
CA LYS A 2 54.65 61.72 -21.29
C LYS A 2 54.90 60.22 -21.60
N LYS A 3 54.97 59.32 -20.65
CA LYS A 3 55.03 57.86 -20.87
C LYS A 3 54.56 57.08 -19.59
N ARG A 4 53.52 57.46 -18.89
CA ARG A 4 53.06 56.71 -17.71
C ARG A 4 51.55 56.52 -17.65
N ALA A 5 50.81 56.59 -18.75
CA ALA A 5 49.31 56.52 -18.73
C ALA A 5 48.72 55.37 -19.56
N ILE A 6 49.47 54.34 -19.99
CA ILE A 6 48.96 53.30 -20.90
C ILE A 6 48.94 51.87 -20.21
N LEU A 7 49.45 51.76 -19.01
CA LEU A 7 49.54 50.42 -18.35
C LEU A 7 48.45 50.08 -17.33
N LEU A 8 47.43 50.92 -17.20
CA LEU A 8 46.34 50.70 -16.22
C LEU A 8 45.00 50.27 -16.86
N PHE A 9 44.93 50.06 -18.17
CA PHE A 9 43.71 49.73 -18.87
C PHE A 9 43.63 48.25 -19.30
N TRP A 10 44.66 47.45 -19.07
CA TRP A 10 44.73 46.05 -19.47
C TRP A 10 44.49 45.04 -18.34
N PHE A 11 44.23 45.51 -17.11
CA PHE A 11 44.05 44.61 -15.96
C PHE A 11 42.59 44.42 -15.56
N LEU A 12 41.62 44.98 -16.31
CA LEU A 12 40.18 44.95 -15.99
C LEU A 12 39.38 43.94 -16.85
N CYS A 13 40.02 43.11 -17.65
CA CYS A 13 39.34 42.15 -18.54
C CYS A 13 39.64 40.68 -18.23
N LEU A 14 40.19 40.34 -17.07
CA LEU A 14 40.41 38.96 -16.63
C LEU A 14 39.71 38.68 -15.29
N LEU A 15 38.45 39.14 -15.12
CA LEU A 15 37.57 38.48 -14.21
C LEU A 15 37.10 37.20 -14.91
N PRO A 16 37.43 36.01 -14.40
CA PRO A 16 36.78 34.82 -14.87
C PRO A 16 35.27 35.03 -14.57
N PHE A 17 34.51 35.03 -15.63
CA PHE A 17 33.10 34.83 -15.60
C PHE A 17 32.91 33.41 -15.01
N ALA A 18 33.03 33.28 -13.70
CA ALA A 18 32.48 32.19 -12.99
C ALA A 18 30.95 32.40 -13.08
N ALA A 19 30.43 32.16 -14.29
CA ALA A 19 29.03 31.85 -14.44
C ALA A 19 28.79 30.68 -13.51
N GLY A 20 28.22 30.98 -12.37
CA GLY A 20 27.72 30.02 -11.42
C GLY A 20 26.74 29.11 -12.15
N ALA A 21 27.30 28.07 -12.66
CA ALA A 21 26.52 26.91 -12.96
C ALA A 21 26.15 26.30 -11.63
N GLN A 22 24.94 25.80 -11.63
CA GLN A 22 24.37 24.92 -10.63
C GLN A 22 23.72 25.62 -9.43
N ASP A 23 22.67 26.31 -9.73
CA ASP A 23 21.47 26.08 -8.99
C ASP A 23 20.97 24.65 -9.33
N GLY A 24 21.69 23.67 -8.86
CA GLY A 24 21.17 22.34 -8.64
C GLY A 24 20.24 22.46 -7.44
N ARG A 25 19.10 23.17 -7.60
CA ARG A 25 18.01 23.06 -6.68
C ARG A 25 17.69 21.59 -6.59
N GLN A 26 18.08 20.96 -5.49
CA GLN A 26 17.56 19.64 -5.15
C GLN A 26 16.05 19.81 -5.19
N ARG A 27 15.41 19.18 -6.19
CA ARG A 27 13.95 19.17 -6.28
C ARG A 27 13.41 18.65 -4.94
N THR A 28 12.49 19.36 -4.31
CA THR A 28 11.83 18.86 -3.11
C THR A 28 10.93 17.68 -3.48
N VAL A 29 10.58 16.86 -2.50
CA VAL A 29 9.69 15.71 -2.71
C VAL A 29 8.36 16.15 -3.31
N GLU A 30 7.79 17.26 -2.83
CA GLU A 30 6.55 17.85 -3.36
C GLU A 30 6.70 18.25 -4.83
N THR A 31 7.85 18.82 -5.20
CA THR A 31 8.10 19.22 -6.60
C THR A 31 8.19 17.97 -7.49
N VAL A 32 8.84 16.89 -7.04
CA VAL A 32 8.91 15.65 -7.81
C VAL A 32 7.52 15.05 -8.00
N VAL A 33 6.73 14.95 -6.94
CA VAL A 33 5.35 14.45 -7.01
C VAL A 33 4.52 15.27 -7.99
N ALA A 34 4.57 16.61 -7.91
CA ALA A 34 3.83 17.49 -8.80
C ALA A 34 4.27 17.35 -10.27
N ASP A 35 5.58 17.25 -10.52
CA ASP A 35 6.14 17.09 -11.86
C ASP A 35 5.74 15.74 -12.48
N VAL A 36 5.72 14.66 -11.68
CA VAL A 36 5.26 13.34 -12.13
C VAL A 36 3.77 13.39 -12.50
N LEU A 37 2.92 13.94 -11.63
CA LEU A 37 1.49 14.05 -11.87
C LEU A 37 1.18 14.88 -13.14
N ALA A 38 1.94 15.95 -13.39
CA ALA A 38 1.75 16.80 -14.59
C ALA A 38 2.11 16.08 -15.91
N GLN A 39 2.88 14.99 -15.86
CA GLN A 39 3.30 14.20 -17.02
C GLN A 39 2.47 12.92 -17.20
N LEU A 40 1.55 12.62 -16.29
CA LEU A 40 0.67 11.46 -16.40
C LEU A 40 -0.66 11.85 -17.08
N PRO A 41 -1.26 10.96 -17.91
CA PRO A 41 -0.70 9.64 -18.31
C PRO A 41 0.43 9.79 -19.33
N ALA A 42 1.49 9.00 -19.16
CA ALA A 42 2.63 9.00 -20.06
C ALA A 42 2.27 8.38 -21.41
N GLY A 43 2.77 8.99 -22.49
CA GLY A 43 2.48 8.54 -23.86
C GLY A 43 3.25 7.26 -24.28
N GLN A 44 4.36 6.95 -23.60
CA GLN A 44 5.21 5.79 -23.89
C GLN A 44 5.56 5.03 -22.61
N THR A 45 5.76 3.71 -22.75
CA THR A 45 6.11 2.85 -21.61
C THR A 45 7.45 3.20 -20.96
N ALA A 46 8.42 3.67 -21.75
CA ALA A 46 9.72 4.08 -21.22
C ALA A 46 9.60 5.33 -20.32
N ASP A 47 8.82 6.32 -20.76
CA ASP A 47 8.56 7.53 -19.98
C ASP A 47 7.80 7.19 -18.70
N TYR A 48 6.79 6.33 -18.79
CA TYR A 48 6.05 5.85 -17.62
C TYR A 48 6.96 5.20 -16.57
N ARG A 49 7.87 4.30 -16.98
CA ARG A 49 8.80 3.66 -16.05
C ARG A 49 9.71 4.69 -15.37
N THR A 50 10.22 5.66 -16.13
CA THR A 50 11.05 6.72 -15.57
C THR A 50 10.28 7.53 -14.52
N LEU A 51 9.01 7.87 -14.79
CA LEU A 51 8.17 8.59 -13.83
C LEU A 51 7.90 7.75 -12.56
N MET A 52 7.71 6.44 -12.71
CA MET A 52 7.51 5.56 -11.55
C MET A 52 8.80 5.37 -10.75
N ASP A 53 9.97 5.33 -11.41
CA ASP A 53 11.28 5.32 -10.73
C ASP A 53 11.48 6.62 -9.93
N GLU A 54 11.19 7.79 -10.53
CA GLU A 54 11.27 9.07 -9.83
C GLU A 54 10.33 9.12 -8.62
N LEU A 55 9.10 8.63 -8.78
CA LEU A 55 8.12 8.60 -7.70
C LEU A 55 8.52 7.64 -6.58
N ALA A 56 9.00 6.44 -6.92
CA ALA A 56 9.51 5.47 -5.95
C ALA A 56 10.73 6.02 -5.17
N ALA A 57 11.61 6.76 -5.86
CA ALA A 57 12.77 7.39 -5.24
C ALA A 57 12.41 8.50 -4.23
N THR A 58 11.17 9.01 -4.22
CA THR A 58 10.69 9.94 -3.18
C THR A 58 10.47 9.27 -1.83
N GLY A 59 10.48 7.95 -1.78
CA GLY A 59 10.33 7.16 -0.57
C GLY A 59 8.98 7.31 0.11
N THR A 60 8.94 7.02 1.40
CA THR A 60 7.73 7.07 2.23
C THR A 60 7.04 8.43 2.18
N GLU A 61 7.78 9.52 2.16
CA GLU A 61 7.21 10.88 2.18
C GLU A 61 6.46 11.21 0.90
N GLY A 62 7.01 10.88 -0.27
CA GLY A 62 6.31 11.12 -1.54
C GLY A 62 5.00 10.35 -1.66
N ILE A 63 4.97 9.10 -1.19
CA ILE A 63 3.74 8.31 -1.16
C ILE A 63 2.70 8.92 -0.22
N ARG A 64 3.11 9.44 0.94
CA ARG A 64 2.22 10.13 1.89
C ARG A 64 1.65 11.41 1.30
N ILE A 65 2.48 12.21 0.63
CA ILE A 65 2.03 13.42 -0.08
C ILE A 65 1.02 13.05 -1.15
N LEU A 66 1.33 12.05 -1.97
CA LEU A 66 0.45 11.60 -3.04
C LEU A 66 -0.89 11.06 -2.51
N ALA A 67 -0.86 10.22 -1.47
CA ALA A 67 -2.07 9.72 -0.83
C ALA A 67 -2.92 10.83 -0.18
N GLY A 68 -2.26 11.88 0.34
CA GLY A 68 -2.95 13.05 0.88
C GLY A 68 -3.64 13.94 -0.17
N MET A 69 -3.42 13.67 -1.48
CA MET A 69 -4.10 14.35 -2.59
C MET A 69 -5.38 13.62 -3.05
N LEU A 70 -5.69 12.45 -2.50
CA LEU A 70 -6.98 11.79 -2.74
C LEU A 70 -8.12 12.68 -2.25
N VAL A 71 -9.22 12.71 -2.99
CA VAL A 71 -10.39 13.51 -2.67
C VAL A 71 -11.65 12.64 -2.68
N PRO A 72 -12.57 12.83 -1.73
CA PRO A 72 -13.79 12.05 -1.66
C PRO A 72 -14.58 12.11 -2.95
N ALA A 73 -15.24 11.03 -3.31
CA ALA A 73 -16.04 10.91 -4.52
C ALA A 73 -17.04 12.09 -4.65
N GLY A 74 -17.03 12.76 -5.81
CA GLY A 74 -17.89 13.92 -6.12
C GLY A 74 -17.35 15.28 -5.65
N GLN A 75 -16.20 15.33 -4.96
CA GLN A 75 -15.58 16.59 -4.53
C GLN A 75 -14.44 17.07 -5.45
N GLY A 76 -14.07 16.27 -6.43
CA GLY A 76 -13.00 16.58 -7.37
C GLY A 76 -12.70 15.44 -8.31
N SER A 77 -11.53 15.49 -8.94
CA SER A 77 -10.97 14.39 -9.74
C SER A 77 -9.55 14.14 -9.30
N ASP A 78 -9.30 12.98 -8.82
CA ASP A 78 -8.00 12.45 -8.37
C ASP A 78 -7.49 11.27 -9.21
N ALA A 79 -8.12 11.07 -10.38
CA ALA A 79 -7.75 9.98 -11.28
C ALA A 79 -6.26 9.91 -11.61
N ALA A 80 -5.56 11.06 -11.71
CA ALA A 80 -4.11 11.09 -11.90
C ALA A 80 -3.35 10.61 -10.65
N VAL A 81 -3.87 10.91 -9.46
CA VAL A 81 -3.32 10.48 -8.16
C VAL A 81 -3.50 8.97 -7.98
N GLU A 82 -4.72 8.46 -8.23
CA GLU A 82 -4.99 7.02 -8.19
C GLU A 82 -4.13 6.25 -9.19
N TYR A 83 -3.99 6.79 -10.41
CA TYR A 83 -3.15 6.20 -11.44
C TYR A 83 -1.67 6.16 -11.02
N ALA A 84 -1.15 7.25 -10.43
CA ALA A 84 0.22 7.33 -9.95
C ALA A 84 0.47 6.38 -8.77
N LEU A 85 -0.44 6.34 -7.78
CA LEU A 85 -0.35 5.41 -6.64
C LEU A 85 -0.37 3.94 -7.10
N SER A 86 -1.32 3.58 -7.97
CA SER A 86 -1.41 2.24 -8.53
C SER A 86 -0.15 1.90 -9.33
N GLY A 87 0.33 2.86 -10.12
CA GLY A 87 1.51 2.70 -10.95
C GLY A 87 2.78 2.45 -10.15
N VAL A 88 3.06 3.25 -9.13
CA VAL A 88 4.27 3.08 -8.31
C VAL A 88 4.24 1.77 -7.53
N VAL A 89 3.07 1.35 -7.02
CA VAL A 89 2.93 0.06 -6.33
C VAL A 89 3.24 -1.11 -7.27
N HIS A 90 2.66 -1.13 -8.47
CA HIS A 90 2.98 -2.15 -9.46
C HIS A 90 4.45 -2.15 -9.83
N HIS A 91 5.01 -0.97 -10.06
CA HIS A 91 6.40 -0.80 -10.46
C HIS A 91 7.37 -1.39 -9.43
N VAL A 92 7.22 -1.05 -8.13
CA VAL A 92 8.09 -1.57 -7.07
C VAL A 92 7.85 -3.05 -6.76
N THR A 93 6.66 -3.56 -7.10
CA THR A 93 6.34 -4.98 -6.93
C THR A 93 6.99 -5.85 -8.00
N GLU A 94 7.16 -5.31 -9.22
CA GLU A 94 7.86 -5.99 -10.32
C GLU A 94 9.40 -5.95 -10.16
N GLN A 95 9.92 -5.02 -9.38
CA GLN A 95 11.35 -4.90 -9.12
C GLN A 95 11.77 -5.79 -7.94
N GLU A 96 12.96 -6.39 -8.03
CA GLU A 96 13.53 -7.19 -6.93
C GLU A 96 14.07 -6.32 -5.78
N SER A 97 14.11 -4.99 -5.92
CA SER A 97 14.69 -4.10 -4.89
C SER A 97 13.75 -3.93 -3.70
N GLY A 98 14.13 -4.45 -2.54
CA GLY A 98 13.34 -4.39 -1.30
C GLY A 98 13.15 -2.97 -0.75
N GLU A 99 14.17 -2.10 -0.83
CA GLU A 99 14.16 -0.77 -0.19
C GLU A 99 13.07 0.15 -0.75
N ALA A 100 12.93 0.28 -2.06
CA ALA A 100 11.89 1.09 -2.67
C ALA A 100 10.48 0.53 -2.36
N ARG A 101 10.32 -0.79 -2.43
CA ARG A 101 9.08 -1.46 -2.06
C ARG A 101 8.72 -1.21 -0.60
N ASP A 102 9.70 -1.32 0.32
CA ASP A 102 9.49 -1.07 1.74
C ASP A 102 9.10 0.38 2.02
N ALA A 103 9.72 1.34 1.34
CA ALA A 103 9.38 2.75 1.47
C ALA A 103 7.95 3.05 0.97
N VAL A 104 7.54 2.49 -0.17
CA VAL A 104 6.17 2.62 -0.71
C VAL A 104 5.17 1.96 0.25
N ARG A 105 5.44 0.76 0.71
CA ARG A 105 4.62 0.01 1.67
C ARG A 105 4.39 0.80 2.95
N GLN A 106 5.46 1.36 3.54
CA GLN A 106 5.39 2.18 4.74
C GLN A 106 4.59 3.47 4.52
N GLY A 107 4.77 4.12 3.36
CA GLY A 107 4.01 5.32 3.00
C GLY A 107 2.50 5.04 2.92
N LEU A 108 2.11 3.93 2.28
CA LEU A 108 0.72 3.49 2.23
C LEU A 108 0.16 3.18 3.61
N ALA A 109 0.87 2.38 4.42
CA ALA A 109 0.42 2.00 5.76
C ALA A 109 0.17 3.23 6.66
N GLN A 110 1.06 4.22 6.63
CA GLN A 110 0.89 5.47 7.36
C GLN A 110 -0.28 6.32 6.84
N SER A 111 -0.53 6.29 5.53
CA SER A 111 -1.59 7.07 4.91
C SER A 111 -2.98 6.51 5.18
N ILE A 112 -3.13 5.19 5.33
CA ILE A 112 -4.39 4.53 5.66
C ILE A 112 -4.99 5.10 6.96
N ASP A 113 -4.16 5.29 7.98
CA ASP A 113 -4.62 5.79 9.29
C ASP A 113 -5.07 7.26 9.24
N THR A 114 -4.50 8.05 8.35
CA THR A 114 -4.76 9.50 8.24
C THR A 114 -5.78 9.86 7.15
N CYS A 115 -6.12 8.92 6.26
CA CYS A 115 -7.09 9.14 5.19
C CYS A 115 -8.51 9.26 5.79
N PRO A 116 -9.22 10.37 5.58
CA PRO A 116 -10.53 10.60 6.19
C PRO A 116 -11.66 9.85 5.47
N ASP A 117 -11.58 9.70 4.16
CA ASP A 117 -12.64 9.08 3.36
C ASP A 117 -12.53 7.54 3.40
N PRO A 118 -13.63 6.82 3.67
CA PRO A 118 -13.58 5.36 3.74
C PRO A 118 -13.30 4.68 2.39
N ALA A 119 -13.75 5.25 1.26
CA ALA A 119 -13.51 4.66 -0.06
C ALA A 119 -12.04 4.79 -0.46
N ASP A 120 -11.45 5.97 -0.24
CA ASP A 120 -10.03 6.22 -0.45
C ASP A 120 -9.18 5.36 0.48
N ARG A 121 -9.61 5.20 1.73
CA ARG A 121 -8.95 4.30 2.68
C ARG A 121 -9.00 2.84 2.22
N ALA A 122 -10.12 2.36 1.72
CA ALA A 122 -10.24 1.02 1.15
C ALA A 122 -9.36 0.83 -0.09
N PHE A 123 -9.22 1.87 -0.92
CA PHE A 123 -8.30 1.89 -2.05
C PHE A 123 -6.85 1.76 -1.58
N LEU A 124 -6.41 2.56 -0.59
CA LEU A 124 -5.05 2.47 -0.03
C LEU A 124 -4.77 1.10 0.61
N ILE A 125 -5.74 0.51 1.33
CA ILE A 125 -5.65 -0.86 1.86
C ILE A 125 -5.45 -1.86 0.72
N SER A 126 -6.17 -1.71 -0.38
CA SER A 126 -6.04 -2.60 -1.55
C SER A 126 -4.67 -2.47 -2.24
N LEU A 127 -4.11 -1.26 -2.30
CA LEU A 127 -2.76 -1.03 -2.80
C LEU A 127 -1.69 -1.63 -1.89
N LEU A 128 -1.83 -1.45 -0.57
CA LEU A 128 -0.92 -2.05 0.40
C LEU A 128 -0.90 -3.58 0.26
N ALA A 129 -2.07 -4.20 0.05
CA ALA A 129 -2.18 -5.65 -0.15
C ALA A 129 -1.34 -6.17 -1.33
N CYS A 130 -1.13 -5.36 -2.38
CA CYS A 130 -0.33 -5.74 -3.55
C CYS A 130 1.17 -5.83 -3.25
N CYS A 131 1.66 -5.09 -2.25
CA CYS A 131 3.09 -5.03 -1.90
C CYS A 131 3.38 -5.48 -0.47
N SER A 132 2.39 -5.98 0.27
CA SER A 132 2.46 -6.31 1.68
C SER A 132 3.44 -7.43 2.03
N THR A 133 3.88 -7.41 3.28
CA THR A 133 4.65 -8.46 3.94
C THR A 133 3.93 -8.88 5.23
N ALA A 134 4.41 -9.91 5.92
CA ALA A 134 3.84 -10.36 7.19
C ALA A 134 3.70 -9.24 8.24
N GLU A 135 4.58 -8.22 8.18
CA GLU A 135 4.55 -7.09 9.09
C GLU A 135 3.28 -6.22 8.94
N ASP A 136 2.66 -6.22 7.75
CA ASP A 136 1.46 -5.42 7.45
C ASP A 136 0.17 -6.10 7.90
N ALA A 137 0.22 -7.37 8.32
CA ALA A 137 -0.97 -8.10 8.77
C ALA A 137 -1.69 -7.35 9.90
N ALA A 138 -0.97 -6.69 10.80
CA ALA A 138 -1.56 -5.88 11.88
C ALA A 138 -2.33 -4.65 11.34
N VAL A 139 -1.88 -4.04 10.24
CA VAL A 139 -2.61 -2.93 9.60
C VAL A 139 -3.96 -3.40 9.08
N PHE A 140 -4.00 -4.53 8.40
CA PHE A 140 -5.24 -5.12 7.90
C PHE A 140 -6.15 -5.59 9.04
N ALA A 141 -5.59 -6.26 10.06
CA ALA A 141 -6.35 -6.73 11.21
C ALA A 141 -7.12 -5.62 11.93
N LYS A 142 -6.51 -4.43 12.05
CA LYS A 142 -7.14 -3.24 12.64
C LYS A 142 -8.48 -2.87 12.00
N TYR A 143 -8.65 -3.14 10.70
CA TYR A 143 -9.85 -2.77 9.95
C TYR A 143 -10.74 -3.96 9.57
N ALA A 144 -10.40 -5.17 9.99
CA ALA A 144 -11.10 -6.39 9.59
C ALA A 144 -12.55 -6.47 10.11
N GLU A 145 -12.87 -5.70 11.16
CA GLU A 145 -14.23 -5.62 11.74
C GLU A 145 -14.91 -4.26 11.46
N ASP A 146 -14.23 -3.32 10.78
CA ASP A 146 -14.83 -2.05 10.38
C ASP A 146 -15.93 -2.27 9.32
N GLY A 147 -17.12 -1.70 9.55
CA GLY A 147 -18.27 -1.93 8.70
C GLY A 147 -18.08 -1.59 7.21
N GLN A 148 -17.19 -0.65 6.87
CA GLN A 148 -16.93 -0.19 5.50
C GLN A 148 -15.62 -0.73 4.93
N LEU A 149 -14.64 -1.05 5.78
CA LEU A 149 -13.29 -1.44 5.37
C LEU A 149 -13.03 -2.94 5.49
N ALA A 150 -13.88 -3.68 6.21
CA ALA A 150 -13.66 -5.09 6.52
C ALA A 150 -13.39 -5.95 5.27
N ASP A 151 -14.10 -5.73 4.18
CA ASP A 151 -13.89 -6.50 2.95
C ASP A 151 -12.52 -6.24 2.31
N ALA A 152 -12.06 -4.98 2.30
CA ALA A 152 -10.74 -4.64 1.81
C ALA A 152 -9.65 -5.19 2.72
N ALA A 153 -9.83 -5.05 4.03
CA ALA A 153 -8.89 -5.50 5.06
C ALA A 153 -8.72 -7.02 5.06
N VAL A 154 -9.81 -7.78 5.01
CA VAL A 154 -9.75 -9.25 4.97
C VAL A 154 -9.14 -9.74 3.65
N ARG A 155 -9.43 -9.08 2.51
CA ARG A 155 -8.71 -9.38 1.26
C ARG A 155 -7.20 -9.10 1.40
N GLY A 156 -6.84 -8.02 2.10
CA GLY A 156 -5.44 -7.71 2.43
C GLY A 156 -4.78 -8.82 3.23
N LEU A 157 -5.44 -9.31 4.28
CA LEU A 157 -4.94 -10.46 5.06
C LEU A 157 -4.76 -11.71 4.19
N ILE A 158 -5.73 -12.03 3.33
CA ILE A 158 -5.65 -13.17 2.42
C ILE A 158 -4.47 -13.03 1.44
N ALA A 159 -4.22 -11.84 0.92
CA ALA A 159 -3.12 -11.58 0.00
C ALA A 159 -1.74 -11.61 0.67
N THR A 160 -1.67 -11.33 1.97
CA THR A 160 -0.42 -11.16 2.72
C THR A 160 0.17 -12.51 3.14
N PRO A 161 1.39 -12.87 2.70
CA PRO A 161 2.09 -14.05 3.21
C PRO A 161 2.39 -13.91 4.71
N GLY A 162 2.12 -14.97 5.49
CA GLY A 162 2.40 -14.97 6.93
C GLY A 162 1.36 -14.25 7.78
N SER A 163 0.16 -13.98 7.23
CA SER A 163 -0.96 -13.35 7.95
C SER A 163 -1.78 -14.34 8.80
N GLU A 164 -1.49 -15.63 8.72
CA GLU A 164 -2.23 -16.71 9.40
C GLU A 164 -2.40 -16.46 10.91
N PRO A 165 -1.39 -16.00 11.66
CA PRO A 165 -1.55 -15.69 13.08
C PRO A 165 -2.55 -14.55 13.35
N ALA A 166 -2.54 -13.51 12.51
CA ALA A 166 -3.46 -12.38 12.64
C ALA A 166 -4.91 -12.79 12.35
N ILE A 167 -5.12 -13.65 11.35
CA ILE A 167 -6.46 -14.21 11.05
C ILE A 167 -6.95 -15.05 12.26
N LEU A 168 -6.09 -15.91 12.81
CA LEU A 168 -6.44 -16.74 13.97
C LEU A 168 -6.80 -15.88 15.19
N GLU A 169 -6.02 -14.82 15.45
CA GLU A 169 -6.30 -13.88 16.54
C GLU A 169 -7.66 -13.19 16.36
N LEU A 170 -7.97 -12.70 15.15
CA LEU A 170 -9.28 -12.12 14.84
C LEU A 170 -10.43 -13.13 15.06
N MET A 171 -10.24 -14.39 14.66
CA MET A 171 -11.24 -15.43 14.91
C MET A 171 -11.45 -15.70 16.40
N GLN A 172 -10.38 -15.65 17.21
CA GLN A 172 -10.44 -15.81 18.67
C GLN A 172 -11.14 -14.64 19.38
N GLN A 173 -10.96 -13.43 18.85
CA GLN A 173 -11.53 -12.20 19.40
C GLN A 173 -12.95 -11.93 18.92
N SER A 174 -13.41 -12.59 17.86
CA SER A 174 -14.74 -12.42 17.31
C SER A 174 -15.82 -12.87 18.28
N ASP A 175 -16.87 -12.05 18.44
CA ASP A 175 -18.03 -12.39 19.30
C ASP A 175 -18.88 -13.57 18.78
N GLY A 176 -18.53 -14.12 17.60
CA GLY A 176 -19.23 -15.24 16.99
C GLY A 176 -18.78 -15.52 15.55
N PRO A 177 -19.52 -16.42 14.86
CA PRO A 177 -19.16 -16.83 13.51
C PRO A 177 -19.13 -15.68 12.52
N SER A 178 -18.02 -15.58 11.75
CA SER A 178 -17.85 -14.61 10.70
C SER A 178 -17.54 -15.31 9.37
N ALA A 179 -18.41 -15.16 8.38
CA ALA A 179 -18.18 -15.70 7.05
C ALA A 179 -16.89 -15.19 6.41
N ARG A 180 -16.54 -13.91 6.65
CA ARG A 180 -15.29 -13.31 6.14
C ARG A 180 -14.06 -13.95 6.75
N LEU A 181 -14.04 -14.12 8.09
CA LEU A 181 -12.90 -14.73 8.77
C LEU A 181 -12.78 -16.23 8.45
N ALA A 182 -13.91 -16.94 8.36
CA ALA A 182 -13.91 -18.32 7.88
C ALA A 182 -13.34 -18.42 6.44
N HIS A 183 -13.75 -17.52 5.54
CA HIS A 183 -13.19 -17.46 4.19
C HIS A 183 -11.67 -17.16 4.21
N ALA A 184 -11.22 -16.25 5.08
CA ALA A 184 -9.79 -15.97 5.23
C ALA A 184 -9.04 -17.21 5.72
N ALA A 185 -9.56 -17.93 6.73
CA ALA A 185 -8.98 -19.18 7.22
C ALA A 185 -8.94 -20.28 6.16
N ALA A 186 -9.95 -20.34 5.28
CA ALA A 186 -9.93 -21.27 4.13
C ALA A 186 -8.80 -20.97 3.15
N LYS A 187 -8.47 -19.71 2.94
CA LYS A 187 -7.40 -19.26 2.03
C LYS A 187 -6.02 -19.28 2.67
N ARG A 188 -5.96 -19.11 3.98
CA ARG A 188 -4.75 -19.07 4.83
C ARG A 188 -4.92 -20.06 5.99
N PRO A 189 -4.83 -21.38 5.74
CA PRO A 189 -5.03 -22.38 6.77
C PRO A 189 -3.95 -22.27 7.86
N SER A 190 -4.38 -22.38 9.12
CA SER A 190 -3.49 -22.37 10.30
C SER A 190 -3.88 -23.40 11.32
N GLU A 191 -2.91 -23.86 12.12
CA GLU A 191 -3.18 -24.69 13.30
C GLU A 191 -4.03 -23.89 14.29
N GLY A 192 -5.03 -24.52 14.90
CA GLY A 192 -5.96 -23.90 15.84
C GLY A 192 -7.23 -23.31 15.21
N ALA A 193 -7.27 -23.04 13.90
CA ALA A 193 -8.49 -22.57 13.23
C ALA A 193 -9.59 -23.64 13.27
N GLU A 194 -9.25 -24.93 13.17
CA GLU A 194 -10.23 -26.04 13.23
C GLU A 194 -11.07 -26.01 14.52
N GLU A 195 -10.43 -25.81 15.67
CA GLU A 195 -11.13 -25.78 16.96
C GLU A 195 -12.16 -24.64 17.04
N ILE A 196 -11.79 -23.45 16.58
CA ILE A 196 -12.67 -22.28 16.58
C ILE A 196 -13.84 -22.50 15.60
N LEU A 197 -13.58 -22.99 14.40
CA LEU A 197 -14.61 -23.25 13.39
C LEU A 197 -15.62 -24.31 13.87
N LEU A 198 -15.16 -25.37 14.54
CA LEU A 198 -16.03 -26.38 15.13
C LEU A 198 -16.86 -25.82 16.29
N ALA A 199 -16.26 -24.97 17.13
CA ALA A 199 -16.99 -24.27 18.20
C ALA A 199 -18.06 -23.33 17.62
N TRP A 200 -17.76 -22.61 16.54
CA TRP A 200 -18.73 -21.77 15.86
C TRP A 200 -19.95 -22.56 15.35
N LEU A 201 -19.75 -23.77 14.80
CA LEU A 201 -20.84 -24.62 14.35
C LEU A 201 -21.67 -25.21 15.50
N ALA A 202 -21.02 -25.51 16.64
CA ALA A 202 -21.68 -26.16 17.77
C ALA A 202 -22.45 -25.16 18.65
N ASP A 203 -21.89 -23.97 18.88
CA ASP A 203 -22.36 -23.06 19.94
C ASP A 203 -23.17 -21.88 19.40
N TYR A 204 -23.16 -21.65 18.07
CA TYR A 204 -23.81 -20.49 17.47
C TYR A 204 -24.79 -20.88 16.35
N PRO A 205 -25.93 -20.20 16.26
CA PRO A 205 -26.79 -20.29 15.08
C PRO A 205 -26.06 -19.60 13.90
N THR A 206 -25.87 -20.32 12.79
CA THR A 206 -25.22 -19.82 11.58
C THR A 206 -26.23 -19.79 10.43
N ASP A 207 -26.22 -18.68 9.65
CA ASP A 207 -26.89 -18.64 8.36
C ASP A 207 -26.15 -19.54 7.34
N ASP A 208 -26.80 -19.79 6.20
CA ASP A 208 -26.25 -20.72 5.19
C ASP A 208 -24.91 -20.23 4.61
N THR A 209 -24.76 -18.92 4.38
CA THR A 209 -23.51 -18.33 3.85
C THR A 209 -22.34 -18.52 4.81
N THR A 210 -22.58 -18.24 6.08
CA THR A 210 -21.56 -18.42 7.13
C THR A 210 -21.20 -19.89 7.30
N ARG A 211 -22.20 -20.78 7.26
CA ARG A 211 -22.01 -22.23 7.36
C ARG A 211 -21.20 -22.78 6.20
N GLU A 212 -21.50 -22.38 4.97
CA GLU A 212 -20.71 -22.76 3.78
C GLU A 212 -19.25 -22.29 3.90
N ALA A 213 -19.02 -21.06 4.36
CA ALA A 213 -17.66 -20.54 4.57
C ALA A 213 -16.89 -21.35 5.62
N ILE A 214 -17.56 -21.73 6.73
CA ILE A 214 -16.97 -22.57 7.79
C ILE A 214 -16.63 -23.96 7.22
N TYR A 215 -17.52 -24.59 6.47
CA TYR A 215 -17.23 -25.89 5.86
C TYR A 215 -16.06 -25.82 4.87
N ALA A 216 -15.98 -24.77 4.07
CA ALA A 216 -14.84 -24.54 3.19
C ALA A 216 -13.52 -24.38 3.97
N ALA A 217 -13.56 -23.68 5.11
CA ALA A 217 -12.40 -23.51 5.97
C ALA A 217 -11.99 -24.84 6.64
N LEU A 218 -12.96 -25.61 7.16
CA LEU A 218 -12.69 -26.94 7.74
C LEU A 218 -12.15 -27.93 6.69
N ALA A 219 -12.56 -27.82 5.43
CA ALA A 219 -11.99 -28.62 4.35
C ALA A 219 -10.53 -28.26 4.06
N ALA A 220 -10.13 -27.01 4.32
CA ALA A 220 -8.75 -26.52 4.09
C ALA A 220 -7.81 -26.77 5.27
N CYS A 221 -8.27 -26.55 6.52
CA CYS A 221 -7.45 -26.62 7.73
C CYS A 221 -7.83 -27.73 8.70
N GLY A 222 -8.94 -28.46 8.44
CA GLY A 222 -9.48 -29.46 9.33
C GLY A 222 -8.71 -30.77 9.35
N GLY A 223 -8.77 -31.45 10.48
CA GLY A 223 -8.22 -32.76 10.72
C GLY A 223 -9.27 -33.88 10.77
N ARG A 224 -9.00 -34.92 11.55
CA ARG A 224 -9.92 -36.07 11.70
C ARG A 224 -11.25 -35.71 12.35
N THR A 225 -11.30 -34.66 13.17
CA THR A 225 -12.51 -34.20 13.84
C THR A 225 -13.44 -33.57 12.83
N SER A 226 -12.92 -32.70 11.97
CA SER A 226 -13.67 -32.07 10.88
C SER A 226 -14.25 -33.10 9.89
N LEU A 227 -13.51 -34.18 9.59
CA LEU A 227 -14.00 -35.23 8.71
C LEU A 227 -15.28 -35.92 9.22
N ARG A 228 -15.49 -36.01 10.52
CA ARG A 228 -16.75 -36.54 11.08
C ARG A 228 -17.90 -35.53 10.89
N VAL A 229 -17.63 -34.26 11.13
CA VAL A 229 -18.64 -33.19 11.01
C VAL A 229 -19.07 -32.97 9.55
N LEU A 230 -18.14 -33.14 8.60
CA LEU A 230 -18.42 -32.98 7.17
C LEU A 230 -19.01 -34.23 6.53
N GLY A 231 -18.91 -35.41 7.19
CA GLY A 231 -19.35 -36.70 6.65
C GLY A 231 -20.71 -37.16 7.12
N ASP A 232 -21.28 -36.48 8.10
CA ASP A 232 -22.64 -36.68 8.61
C ASP A 232 -23.64 -35.70 7.94
#